data_12b83a7d3a5e2469cb5ca0d8d9c4ae4a
#
_entry.id   12b83a7d3a5e2469cb5ca0d8d9c4ae4a
#
_cell.length_a   1.000
_cell.length_b   1.000
_cell.length_c   1.000
_cell.angle_alpha   90.00
_cell.angle_beta   90.00
_cell.angle_gamma   90.00
#
_symmetry.space_group_name_H-M   'P 1'
#
loop_
_entity.id
_entity.type
_entity.pdbx_description
1 polymer ?
#
loop_
_entity_poly.entity_id
_entity_poly.type
_entity_poly.pdbx_seq_one_letter_code
_entity_poly.pdbx_strand_id
1 'polypeptide(L)'
;MTITISETYRSREGTEGDSPSAELRFVIRGTNDDLTVRGLLEASSPLTYLGLRRTDYSFEPLGGDVWNGSVRYSEQEEPQFTFDTGGGSQHISQSLTTVGRYAAPSETAPIFHGAIGVNDDQVAGTDITVPVYNFTETHFINDNLVTPDYKLALFSLTGRVNGSGFKGFAKGELLFLGASGSKRGKDDWEITYRFAASPNAAGLTLGDITGINKEGWHYLWVRFADDEDTNAKALIKKPVAAYVEQVYQYGDFSLLGLGGA
;
A
#
# COMPACT_ATOMS: atom_id res chain seq x y z
N MET A 1 -55.00 4.67 -11.14
CA MET A 1 -54.23 5.86 -11.58
C MET A 1 -52.92 5.40 -12.12
N THR A 2 -52.41 6.03 -13.18
CA THR A 2 -51.06 5.70 -13.68
C THR A 2 -50.07 6.47 -12.86
N ILE A 3 -49.07 5.77 -12.30
CA ILE A 3 -47.99 6.40 -11.56
C ILE A 3 -47.04 7.06 -12.55
N THR A 4 -46.68 8.32 -12.31
CA THR A 4 -45.76 9.09 -13.16
C THR A 4 -44.69 9.79 -12.32
N ILE A 5 -43.47 9.85 -12.84
CA ILE A 5 -42.38 10.64 -12.32
C ILE A 5 -41.87 11.59 -13.41
N SER A 6 -41.62 12.82 -13.06
CA SER A 6 -41.09 13.82 -13.98
C SER A 6 -40.12 14.74 -13.28
N GLU A 7 -39.02 15.08 -13.95
CA GLU A 7 -38.07 16.08 -13.50
C GLU A 7 -38.72 17.47 -13.49
N THR A 8 -38.47 18.27 -12.45
CA THR A 8 -39.06 19.61 -12.34
C THR A 8 -38.30 20.62 -13.19
N TYR A 9 -38.95 21.71 -13.56
CA TYR A 9 -38.33 22.78 -14.35
C TYR A 9 -37.11 23.45 -13.65
N ARG A 10 -37.07 23.46 -12.32
CA ARG A 10 -35.95 23.95 -11.49
C ARG A 10 -35.07 22.85 -10.96
N SER A 11 -35.08 21.70 -11.60
CA SER A 11 -34.12 20.64 -11.37
C SER A 11 -32.72 21.07 -11.85
N ARG A 12 -31.67 20.31 -11.49
CA ARG A 12 -30.31 20.50 -11.96
C ARG A 12 -29.61 21.71 -11.32
N GLU A 13 -29.75 21.84 -10.02
CA GLU A 13 -28.90 22.73 -9.24
C GLU A 13 -27.54 22.06 -9.00
N GLY A 14 -26.45 22.79 -9.14
CA GLY A 14 -25.11 22.32 -8.90
C GLY A 14 -24.21 23.42 -8.34
N THR A 15 -23.24 23.04 -7.53
CA THR A 15 -22.15 23.89 -7.04
C THR A 15 -20.82 23.34 -7.50
N GLU A 16 -19.94 24.22 -7.94
CA GLU A 16 -18.55 23.91 -8.27
C GLU A 16 -17.64 24.53 -7.23
N GLY A 17 -16.52 23.89 -6.90
CA GLY A 17 -15.55 24.36 -5.89
C GLY A 17 -14.94 23.21 -5.12
N ASP A 18 -14.45 23.47 -3.91
CA ASP A 18 -13.76 22.50 -3.06
C ASP A 18 -14.67 21.35 -2.56
N SER A 19 -15.98 21.51 -2.67
CA SER A 19 -16.97 20.48 -2.33
C SER A 19 -18.12 20.51 -3.34
N PRO A 20 -17.89 20.03 -4.56
CA PRO A 20 -18.87 20.08 -5.61
C PRO A 20 -20.09 19.20 -5.26
N SER A 21 -21.27 19.70 -5.55
CA SER A 21 -22.52 18.99 -5.33
C SER A 21 -23.53 19.30 -6.41
N ALA A 22 -24.46 18.36 -6.64
CA ALA A 22 -25.57 18.58 -7.55
C ALA A 22 -26.85 17.99 -6.97
N GLU A 23 -27.98 18.53 -7.36
CA GLU A 23 -29.30 18.06 -6.97
C GLU A 23 -30.23 17.98 -8.18
N LEU A 24 -30.88 16.84 -8.34
CA LEU A 24 -31.98 16.64 -9.28
C LEU A 24 -33.30 16.59 -8.52
N ARG A 25 -34.32 17.32 -8.99
CA ARG A 25 -35.62 17.39 -8.35
C ARG A 25 -36.72 16.82 -9.24
N PHE A 26 -37.60 16.04 -8.64
CA PHE A 26 -38.68 15.31 -9.30
C PHE A 26 -40.02 15.56 -8.66
N VAL A 27 -41.08 15.45 -9.45
CA VAL A 27 -42.47 15.34 -8.97
C VAL A 27 -42.96 13.95 -9.32
N ILE A 28 -43.52 13.25 -8.33
CA ILE A 28 -44.12 11.92 -8.47
C ILE A 28 -45.61 12.06 -8.19
N ARG A 29 -46.44 11.39 -8.99
CA ARG A 29 -47.91 11.44 -8.89
C ARG A 29 -48.49 10.06 -9.02
N GLY A 30 -49.68 9.85 -8.37
CA GLY A 30 -50.47 8.63 -8.53
C GLY A 30 -50.12 7.52 -7.52
N THR A 31 -49.42 7.82 -6.47
CA THR A 31 -49.17 6.90 -5.35
C THR A 31 -49.06 7.65 -4.03
N ASN A 32 -49.45 7.00 -2.94
CA ASN A 32 -49.22 7.47 -1.58
C ASN A 32 -48.28 6.51 -0.78
N ASP A 33 -47.58 5.64 -1.47
CA ASP A 33 -46.67 4.66 -0.91
C ASP A 33 -45.21 5.12 -1.01
N ASP A 34 -44.57 5.34 0.11
CA ASP A 34 -43.18 5.82 0.27
C ASP A 34 -42.15 4.91 -0.43
N LEU A 35 -42.36 3.60 -0.36
CA LEU A 35 -41.44 2.63 -0.95
C LEU A 35 -41.47 2.70 -2.49
N THR A 36 -42.69 2.88 -3.03
CA THR A 36 -42.84 3.09 -4.47
C THR A 36 -42.20 4.40 -4.92
N VAL A 37 -42.36 5.50 -4.15
CA VAL A 37 -41.74 6.80 -4.43
C VAL A 37 -40.22 6.68 -4.46
N ARG A 38 -39.64 6.03 -3.44
CA ARG A 38 -38.19 5.79 -3.37
C ARG A 38 -37.70 4.98 -4.56
N GLY A 39 -38.37 3.88 -4.89
CA GLY A 39 -37.99 3.04 -6.03
C GLY A 39 -38.03 3.77 -7.37
N LEU A 40 -38.99 4.68 -7.56
CA LEU A 40 -39.11 5.52 -8.76
C LEU A 40 -37.95 6.55 -8.83
N LEU A 41 -37.60 7.20 -7.72
CA LEU A 41 -36.47 8.11 -7.67
C LEU A 41 -35.17 7.38 -8.01
N GLU A 42 -34.96 6.19 -7.43
CA GLU A 42 -33.79 5.36 -7.70
C GLU A 42 -33.69 4.95 -9.18
N ALA A 43 -34.79 4.54 -9.79
CA ALA A 43 -34.85 4.11 -11.18
C ALA A 43 -34.71 5.27 -12.19
N SER A 44 -35.21 6.47 -11.82
CA SER A 44 -35.28 7.63 -12.73
C SER A 44 -34.09 8.58 -12.64
N SER A 45 -33.21 8.38 -11.64
CA SER A 45 -32.02 9.19 -11.46
C SER A 45 -30.75 8.41 -11.84
N PRO A 46 -29.80 9.00 -12.58
CA PRO A 46 -28.53 8.33 -12.93
C PRO A 46 -27.69 8.04 -11.70
N LEU A 47 -26.82 7.02 -11.77
CA LEU A 47 -25.86 6.72 -10.69
C LEU A 47 -24.80 7.81 -10.52
N THR A 48 -24.47 8.49 -11.64
CA THR A 48 -23.54 9.61 -11.65
C THR A 48 -24.14 10.78 -12.43
N TYR A 49 -23.96 12.00 -11.93
CA TYR A 49 -24.41 13.22 -12.58
C TYR A 49 -23.33 14.30 -12.43
N LEU A 50 -22.91 14.93 -13.54
CA LEU A 50 -21.78 15.89 -13.58
C LEU A 50 -20.48 15.33 -13.00
N GLY A 51 -20.22 14.03 -13.11
CA GLY A 51 -19.05 13.38 -12.49
C GLY A 51 -19.22 13.05 -11.01
N LEU A 52 -20.27 13.55 -10.37
CA LEU A 52 -20.58 13.33 -8.96
C LEU A 52 -21.38 12.05 -8.77
N ARG A 53 -21.17 11.38 -7.66
CA ARG A 53 -21.88 10.15 -7.30
C ARG A 53 -23.18 10.47 -6.57
N ARG A 54 -24.22 9.68 -6.85
CA ARG A 54 -25.49 9.74 -6.15
C ARG A 54 -25.33 9.32 -4.69
N THR A 55 -25.68 10.21 -3.76
CA THR A 55 -25.46 9.99 -2.32
C THR A 55 -26.75 9.88 -1.52
N ASP A 56 -27.79 10.67 -1.87
CA ASP A 56 -28.93 10.80 -0.99
C ASP A 56 -30.26 10.96 -1.75
N TYR A 57 -31.35 10.49 -1.14
CA TYR A 57 -32.73 10.71 -1.60
C TYR A 57 -33.52 11.41 -0.52
N SER A 58 -34.22 12.44 -0.90
CA SER A 58 -35.21 13.09 -0.07
C SER A 58 -36.56 13.11 -0.77
N PHE A 59 -37.63 12.84 -0.07
CA PHE A 59 -38.98 12.94 -0.62
C PHE A 59 -39.95 13.36 0.45
N GLU A 60 -40.92 14.20 0.07
CA GLU A 60 -41.97 14.73 0.94
C GLU A 60 -43.33 14.70 0.25
N PRO A 61 -44.38 14.31 0.94
CA PRO A 61 -45.74 14.34 0.38
C PRO A 61 -46.28 15.76 0.34
N LEU A 62 -46.83 16.13 -0.81
CA LEU A 62 -47.54 17.40 -1.02
C LEU A 62 -49.08 17.27 -0.80
N GLY A 63 -49.55 16.04 -0.62
CA GLY A 63 -51.00 15.70 -0.56
C GLY A 63 -51.57 15.32 -1.92
N GLY A 64 -52.74 14.59 -1.90
CA GLY A 64 -53.42 14.18 -3.13
C GLY A 64 -52.60 13.26 -4.05
N ASP A 65 -51.86 12.28 -3.48
CA ASP A 65 -51.01 11.34 -4.20
C ASP A 65 -49.87 12.01 -5.02
N VAL A 66 -49.41 13.20 -4.55
CA VAL A 66 -48.33 13.96 -5.17
C VAL A 66 -47.16 14.10 -4.17
N TRP A 67 -45.95 13.88 -4.68
CA TRP A 67 -44.71 13.97 -3.90
C TRP A 67 -43.67 14.86 -4.60
N ASN A 68 -42.93 15.61 -3.80
CA ASN A 68 -41.64 16.14 -4.21
C ASN A 68 -40.57 15.15 -3.87
N GLY A 69 -39.66 14.88 -4.79
CA GLY A 69 -38.47 14.10 -4.58
C GLY A 69 -37.22 14.86 -4.98
N SER A 70 -36.17 14.71 -4.25
CA SER A 70 -34.85 15.17 -4.67
C SER A 70 -33.80 14.08 -4.53
N VAL A 71 -32.81 14.14 -5.41
CA VAL A 71 -31.66 13.24 -5.44
C VAL A 71 -30.41 14.08 -5.42
N ARG A 72 -29.57 13.87 -4.42
CA ARG A 72 -28.32 14.59 -4.24
C ARG A 72 -27.15 13.78 -4.74
N TYR A 73 -26.20 14.52 -5.29
CA TYR A 73 -24.93 14.02 -5.80
C TYR A 73 -23.82 14.80 -5.14
N SER A 74 -22.79 14.11 -4.69
CA SER A 74 -21.57 14.71 -4.14
C SER A 74 -20.33 14.01 -4.66
N GLU A 75 -19.21 14.65 -4.48
CA GLU A 75 -17.92 14.06 -4.78
C GLU A 75 -17.72 12.78 -3.96
N GLN A 76 -17.13 11.78 -4.58
CA GLN A 76 -16.67 10.60 -3.86
C GLN A 76 -15.41 11.00 -3.10
N GLU A 77 -15.27 10.54 -1.87
CA GLU A 77 -14.03 10.73 -1.12
C GLU A 77 -12.84 10.20 -1.93
N GLU A 78 -11.84 11.06 -2.11
CA GLU A 78 -10.65 10.72 -2.87
C GLU A 78 -9.73 9.80 -2.06
N PRO A 79 -8.99 8.90 -2.73
CA PRO A 79 -8.00 8.07 -2.06
C PRO A 79 -6.93 8.91 -1.37
N GLN A 80 -6.54 8.51 -0.17
CA GLN A 80 -5.41 9.08 0.56
C GLN A 80 -4.17 8.25 0.35
N PHE A 81 -3.04 8.92 0.12
CA PHE A 81 -1.74 8.30 -0.04
C PHE A 81 -0.77 8.83 1.00
N THR A 82 -0.10 7.94 1.71
CA THR A 82 0.98 8.30 2.63
C THR A 82 2.22 7.49 2.33
N PHE A 83 3.38 8.06 2.56
CA PHE A 83 4.63 7.32 2.42
C PHE A 83 5.61 7.69 3.53
N ASP A 84 6.51 6.75 3.82
CA ASP A 84 7.60 6.92 4.77
C ASP A 84 8.87 6.27 4.19
N THR A 85 9.92 7.05 4.06
CA THR A 85 11.24 6.60 3.58
C THR A 85 12.29 6.63 4.70
N GLY A 86 11.87 6.98 5.90
CA GLY A 86 12.74 7.10 7.06
C GLY A 86 12.74 5.86 7.95
N GLY A 87 13.75 5.74 8.76
CA GLY A 87 13.66 5.04 10.01
C GLY A 87 14.09 3.59 10.08
N GLY A 88 14.66 3.01 9.05
CA GLY A 88 15.40 1.76 9.23
C GLY A 88 16.76 2.05 9.91
N SER A 89 17.13 1.32 10.95
CA SER A 89 18.48 1.31 11.47
C SER A 89 19.04 -0.11 11.46
N GLN A 90 20.30 -0.22 11.14
CA GLN A 90 21.06 -1.47 11.21
C GLN A 90 22.28 -1.27 12.06
N HIS A 91 22.41 -2.08 13.10
CA HIS A 91 23.64 -2.12 13.87
C HIS A 91 24.73 -2.85 13.09
N ILE A 92 25.85 -2.20 12.85
CA ILE A 92 27.04 -2.81 12.26
C ILE A 92 28.12 -2.95 13.32
N SER A 93 28.60 -4.17 13.47
CA SER A 93 29.72 -4.51 14.34
C SER A 93 30.64 -5.45 13.57
N GLN A 94 31.86 -5.60 14.07
CA GLN A 94 32.87 -6.43 13.43
C GLN A 94 33.77 -7.11 14.45
N SER A 95 33.97 -8.41 14.31
CA SER A 95 34.93 -9.13 15.12
C SER A 95 36.35 -8.78 14.68
N LEU A 96 37.21 -8.50 15.63
CA LEU A 96 38.62 -8.22 15.36
C LEU A 96 39.36 -9.42 14.76
N THR A 97 38.97 -10.62 15.16
CA THR A 97 39.55 -11.86 14.64
C THR A 97 39.15 -12.14 13.21
N THR A 98 38.01 -11.61 12.76
CA THR A 98 37.50 -11.76 11.38
C THR A 98 38.06 -10.75 10.40
N VAL A 99 38.58 -9.63 10.88
CA VAL A 99 38.94 -8.52 9.99
C VAL A 99 40.43 -8.40 9.76
N GLY A 100 41.27 -8.99 10.66
CA GLY A 100 42.73 -8.86 10.57
C GLY A 100 43.21 -7.41 10.53
N ARG A 101 42.38 -6.46 11.01
CA ARG A 101 42.62 -5.03 10.87
C ARG A 101 43.14 -4.37 12.16
N TYR A 102 43.67 -5.16 13.08
CA TYR A 102 44.31 -4.60 14.25
C TYR A 102 45.63 -4.01 13.84
N ALA A 103 45.83 -2.75 14.16
CA ALA A 103 47.16 -2.18 14.00
C ALA A 103 48.14 -2.84 14.95
N ALA A 104 49.29 -3.26 14.44
CA ALA A 104 50.39 -3.66 15.27
C ALA A 104 50.89 -2.47 16.14
N PRO A 105 51.59 -2.71 17.26
CA PRO A 105 52.15 -1.62 18.02
C PRO A 105 52.98 -0.70 17.12
N SER A 106 52.76 0.58 17.16
CA SER A 106 53.36 1.63 16.34
C SER A 106 52.78 1.84 14.92
N GLU A 107 51.75 1.11 14.50
CA GLU A 107 51.06 1.35 13.23
C GLU A 107 49.79 2.16 13.44
N THR A 108 49.28 2.77 12.35
CA THR A 108 48.01 3.51 12.40
C THR A 108 46.83 2.55 12.48
N ALA A 109 45.98 2.74 13.46
CA ALA A 109 44.77 1.94 13.60
C ALA A 109 43.87 2.08 12.33
N PRO A 110 43.27 0.98 11.88
CA PRO A 110 42.37 1.01 10.73
C PRO A 110 41.13 1.86 11.00
N ILE A 111 40.57 2.42 9.94
CA ILE A 111 39.28 3.13 10.00
C ILE A 111 38.16 2.11 10.02
N PHE A 112 37.43 2.02 11.10
CA PHE A 112 36.28 1.10 11.27
C PHE A 112 34.97 1.75 10.84
N HIS A 113 34.96 2.54 9.76
CA HIS A 113 33.76 3.19 9.22
C HIS A 113 32.89 3.89 10.27
N GLY A 114 33.52 4.55 11.24
CA GLY A 114 32.81 5.24 12.31
C GLY A 114 32.39 4.35 13.48
N ALA A 115 32.78 3.08 13.51
CA ALA A 115 32.55 2.22 14.66
C ALA A 115 33.25 2.75 15.89
N ILE A 116 32.54 2.76 17.02
CA ILE A 116 33.01 3.31 18.29
C ILE A 116 33.17 2.16 19.30
N GLY A 117 34.28 2.20 20.04
CA GLY A 117 34.58 1.18 21.04
C GLY A 117 35.11 -0.09 20.41
N VAL A 118 36.33 -0.40 20.79
CA VAL A 118 37.03 -1.62 20.43
C VAL A 118 37.36 -2.33 21.72
N ASN A 119 36.98 -3.58 21.85
CA ASN A 119 37.36 -4.45 22.95
C ASN A 119 38.23 -5.63 22.45
N ASP A 120 38.58 -6.56 23.31
CA ASP A 120 39.59 -7.57 23.00
C ASP A 120 39.28 -8.44 21.79
N ASP A 121 38.01 -8.60 21.42
CA ASP A 121 37.56 -9.51 20.36
C ASP A 121 36.61 -8.91 19.34
N GLN A 122 36.14 -7.66 19.55
CA GLN A 122 35.22 -7.03 18.63
C GLN A 122 35.27 -5.48 18.66
N VAL A 123 34.80 -4.89 17.58
CA VAL A 123 34.45 -3.48 17.51
C VAL A 123 32.97 -3.35 17.90
N ALA A 124 32.68 -2.50 18.90
CA ALA A 124 31.29 -2.31 19.40
C ALA A 124 30.31 -1.85 18.32
N GLY A 125 30.81 -1.27 17.26
CA GLY A 125 29.96 -0.91 16.12
C GLY A 125 29.19 0.38 16.30
N THR A 126 28.33 0.63 15.34
CA THR A 126 27.47 1.79 15.30
C THR A 126 26.16 1.47 14.56
N ASP A 127 25.12 2.22 14.86
CA ASP A 127 23.88 2.16 14.12
C ASP A 127 23.97 3.04 12.87
N ILE A 128 23.66 2.45 11.72
CA ILE A 128 23.55 3.17 10.46
C ILE A 128 22.09 3.23 10.03
N THR A 129 21.69 4.37 9.47
CA THR A 129 20.37 4.49 8.86
C THR A 129 20.35 3.75 7.53
N VAL A 130 19.41 2.84 7.38
CA VAL A 130 19.15 2.15 6.10
C VAL A 130 17.87 2.67 5.50
N PRO A 131 17.82 2.82 4.16
CA PRO A 131 16.60 3.26 3.50
C PRO A 131 15.50 2.20 3.68
N VAL A 132 14.33 2.66 4.05
CA VAL A 132 13.09 1.89 4.09
C VAL A 132 12.05 2.67 3.31
N TYR A 133 11.27 2.01 2.49
CA TYR A 133 10.15 2.64 1.82
C TYR A 133 8.86 1.90 2.14
N ASN A 134 8.08 2.47 3.02
CA ASN A 134 6.73 2.01 3.33
C ASN A 134 5.72 3.02 2.79
N PHE A 135 4.58 2.54 2.33
CA PHE A 135 3.50 3.43 1.96
C PHE A 135 2.15 2.81 2.27
N THR A 136 1.16 3.66 2.41
CA THR A 136 -0.23 3.24 2.59
C THR A 136 -1.13 3.97 1.60
N GLU A 137 -2.17 3.29 1.18
CA GLU A 137 -3.24 3.85 0.37
C GLU A 137 -4.57 3.56 1.05
N THR A 138 -5.35 4.58 1.28
CA THR A 138 -6.71 4.45 1.78
C THR A 138 -7.68 4.74 0.66
N HIS A 139 -8.55 3.78 0.35
CA HIS A 139 -9.54 3.86 -0.71
C HIS A 139 -10.94 3.67 -0.14
N PHE A 140 -11.90 4.38 -0.74
CA PHE A 140 -13.32 4.25 -0.42
C PHE A 140 -13.98 3.33 -1.45
N ILE A 141 -14.33 2.12 -1.02
CA ILE A 141 -14.80 1.05 -1.90
C ILE A 141 -16.26 0.74 -1.61
N ASN A 142 -17.07 0.71 -2.66
CA ASN A 142 -18.49 0.42 -2.55
C ASN A 142 -18.75 -0.93 -1.86
N ASP A 143 -19.77 -0.95 -1.00
CA ASP A 143 -20.14 -2.12 -0.19
C ASP A 143 -20.34 -3.41 -0.98
N ASN A 144 -20.89 -3.32 -2.18
CA ASN A 144 -21.13 -4.49 -3.02
C ASN A 144 -19.85 -5.13 -3.58
N LEU A 145 -18.72 -4.42 -3.57
CA LEU A 145 -17.41 -4.91 -4.02
C LEU A 145 -16.59 -5.53 -2.88
N VAL A 146 -16.88 -5.17 -1.62
CA VAL A 146 -16.17 -5.69 -0.44
C VAL A 146 -16.82 -6.97 0.07
N THR A 147 -16.87 -7.95 -0.81
CA THR A 147 -17.44 -9.28 -0.56
C THR A 147 -16.57 -10.11 0.39
N PRO A 148 -17.11 -11.22 0.94
CA PRO A 148 -16.30 -12.19 1.68
C PRO A 148 -15.10 -12.72 0.86
N ASP A 149 -15.30 -12.96 -0.44
CA ASP A 149 -14.25 -13.44 -1.34
C ASP A 149 -13.14 -12.41 -1.53
N TYR A 150 -13.50 -11.13 -1.64
CA TYR A 150 -12.54 -10.03 -1.68
C TYR A 150 -11.70 -9.96 -0.40
N LYS A 151 -12.34 -10.08 0.78
CA LYS A 151 -11.63 -10.12 2.07
C LYS A 151 -10.70 -11.32 2.18
N LEU A 152 -11.12 -12.47 1.65
CA LEU A 152 -10.28 -13.68 1.59
C LEU A 152 -9.10 -13.48 0.64
N ALA A 153 -9.28 -12.78 -0.48
CA ALA A 153 -8.18 -12.42 -1.39
C ALA A 153 -7.15 -11.51 -0.69
N LEU A 154 -7.60 -10.46 0.03
CA LEU A 154 -6.71 -9.62 0.83
C LEU A 154 -5.93 -10.42 1.88
N PHE A 155 -6.61 -11.31 2.60
CA PHE A 155 -5.98 -12.21 3.56
C PHE A 155 -4.92 -13.09 2.89
N SER A 156 -5.23 -13.72 1.76
CA SER A 156 -4.32 -14.62 1.05
C SER A 156 -3.10 -13.92 0.45
N LEU A 157 -3.22 -12.63 0.13
CA LEU A 157 -2.13 -11.81 -0.41
C LEU A 157 -1.24 -11.22 0.69
N THR A 158 -1.71 -11.18 1.94
CA THR A 158 -0.90 -10.66 3.05
C THR A 158 0.37 -11.48 3.22
N GLY A 159 1.52 -10.80 3.26
CA GLY A 159 2.83 -11.45 3.32
C GLY A 159 3.30 -12.01 1.99
N ARG A 160 2.74 -11.57 0.85
CA ARG A 160 3.23 -11.93 -0.49
C ARG A 160 3.89 -10.75 -1.18
N VAL A 161 4.77 -11.05 -2.11
CA VAL A 161 5.40 -10.06 -2.99
C VAL A 161 4.70 -10.04 -4.35
N ASN A 162 4.74 -8.90 -5.03
CA ASN A 162 4.11 -8.76 -6.34
C ASN A 162 4.74 -9.71 -7.37
N GLY A 163 3.89 -10.51 -8.01
CA GLY A 163 4.29 -11.49 -9.03
C GLY A 163 4.55 -10.88 -10.42
N SER A 164 4.16 -9.62 -10.62
CA SER A 164 4.32 -8.83 -11.83
C SER A 164 4.56 -7.37 -11.48
N GLY A 165 4.82 -6.51 -12.45
CA GLY A 165 4.90 -5.07 -12.22
C GLY A 165 3.60 -4.53 -11.59
N PHE A 166 3.73 -3.68 -10.57
CA PHE A 166 2.60 -3.07 -9.87
C PHE A 166 3.00 -1.70 -9.32
N LYS A 167 2.23 -0.65 -9.63
CA LYS A 167 2.44 0.73 -9.17
C LYS A 167 3.89 1.25 -9.36
N GLY A 168 4.47 0.95 -10.52
CA GLY A 168 5.84 1.36 -10.84
C GLY A 168 6.95 0.49 -10.25
N PHE A 169 6.63 -0.48 -9.41
CA PHE A 169 7.58 -1.45 -8.87
C PHE A 169 7.70 -2.67 -9.79
N ALA A 170 8.92 -3.15 -9.98
CA ALA A 170 9.18 -4.38 -10.69
C ALA A 170 8.74 -5.61 -9.87
N LYS A 171 8.64 -6.77 -10.53
CA LYS A 171 8.34 -8.04 -9.85
C LYS A 171 9.28 -8.27 -8.66
N GLY A 172 8.72 -8.70 -7.52
CA GLY A 172 9.47 -9.04 -6.31
C GLY A 172 9.91 -7.87 -5.45
N GLU A 173 9.62 -6.62 -5.85
CA GLU A 173 10.03 -5.43 -5.12
C GLU A 173 9.03 -4.98 -4.05
N LEU A 174 7.75 -5.31 -4.21
CA LEU A 174 6.70 -4.82 -3.34
C LEU A 174 6.10 -5.94 -2.48
N LEU A 175 6.17 -5.79 -1.16
CA LEU A 175 5.55 -6.69 -0.19
C LEU A 175 4.24 -6.10 0.30
N PHE A 176 3.15 -6.85 0.21
CA PHE A 176 1.86 -6.48 0.78
C PHE A 176 1.81 -6.86 2.26
N LEU A 177 1.77 -5.86 3.13
CA LEU A 177 1.72 -6.03 4.59
C LEU A 177 0.31 -6.31 5.11
N GLY A 178 -0.69 -6.20 4.25
CA GLY A 178 -2.10 -6.42 4.57
C GLY A 178 -2.95 -5.17 4.45
N ALA A 179 -4.25 -5.36 4.60
CA ALA A 179 -5.23 -4.29 4.58
C ALA A 179 -6.10 -4.31 5.84
N SER A 180 -6.62 -3.14 6.19
CA SER A 180 -7.65 -2.98 7.22
C SER A 180 -8.79 -2.13 6.67
N GLY A 181 -10.01 -2.48 7.01
CA GLY A 181 -11.18 -1.75 6.51
C GLY A 181 -12.19 -1.48 7.60
N SER A 182 -12.84 -0.32 7.53
CA SER A 182 -13.97 0.06 8.37
C SER A 182 -15.13 0.57 7.53
N LYS A 183 -16.34 0.45 8.07
CA LYS A 183 -17.56 0.92 7.43
C LYS A 183 -18.51 1.46 8.49
N ARG A 184 -19.16 2.58 8.20
CA ARG A 184 -20.22 3.14 9.03
C ARG A 184 -21.56 3.10 8.30
N GLY A 185 -22.55 2.47 8.90
CA GLY A 185 -23.92 2.46 8.36
C GLY A 185 -23.99 1.95 6.93
N LYS A 186 -24.43 2.83 6.01
CA LYS A 186 -24.60 2.54 4.57
C LYS A 186 -23.47 3.12 3.71
N ASP A 187 -22.48 3.76 4.32
CA ASP A 187 -21.35 4.37 3.61
C ASP A 187 -20.51 3.31 2.89
N ASP A 188 -19.60 3.77 2.06
CA ASP A 188 -18.59 2.92 1.44
C ASP A 188 -17.61 2.38 2.50
N TRP A 189 -16.90 1.33 2.17
CA TRP A 189 -15.81 0.83 2.98
C TRP A 189 -14.59 1.73 2.81
N GLU A 190 -14.07 2.25 3.91
CA GLU A 190 -12.74 2.85 3.99
C GLU A 190 -11.73 1.72 4.20
N ILE A 191 -10.89 1.44 3.21
CA ILE A 191 -9.90 0.36 3.26
C ILE A 191 -8.50 0.95 3.11
N THR A 192 -7.65 0.71 4.10
CA THR A 192 -6.24 1.08 4.10
C THR A 192 -5.37 -0.12 3.77
N TYR A 193 -4.61 -0.04 2.69
CA TYR A 193 -3.64 -1.02 2.21
C TYR A 193 -2.25 -0.58 2.62
N ARG A 194 -1.41 -1.52 3.07
CA ARG A 194 -0.06 -1.24 3.55
C ARG A 194 0.94 -2.03 2.74
N PHE A 195 1.99 -1.34 2.32
CA PHE A 195 3.06 -1.91 1.49
C PHE A 195 4.43 -1.54 2.03
N ALA A 196 5.39 -2.43 1.78
CA ALA A 196 6.80 -2.16 1.97
C ALA A 196 7.55 -2.47 0.68
N ALA A 197 8.45 -1.59 0.27
CA ALA A 197 9.23 -1.76 -0.94
C ALA A 197 10.70 -2.06 -0.62
N SER A 198 11.28 -2.96 -1.39
CA SER A 198 12.70 -3.28 -1.38
C SER A 198 13.18 -3.44 -2.82
N PRO A 199 14.18 -2.68 -3.27
CA PRO A 199 14.61 -2.73 -4.67
C PRO A 199 15.29 -4.04 -5.01
N ASN A 200 15.12 -4.48 -6.26
CA ASN A 200 15.90 -5.56 -6.84
C ASN A 200 17.36 -5.13 -6.92
N ALA A 201 18.26 -6.06 -6.69
CA ALA A 201 19.69 -5.83 -6.77
C ALA A 201 20.35 -6.81 -7.72
N ALA A 202 21.20 -6.30 -8.61
CA ALA A 202 21.94 -7.09 -9.58
C ALA A 202 23.43 -6.80 -9.49
N GLY A 203 24.25 -7.80 -9.77
CA GLY A 203 25.69 -7.65 -9.82
C GLY A 203 26.34 -7.42 -8.45
N LEU A 204 25.69 -7.80 -7.35
CA LEU A 204 26.27 -7.65 -6.02
C LEU A 204 27.58 -8.46 -5.91
N THR A 205 28.52 -7.91 -5.15
CA THR A 205 29.82 -8.53 -4.90
C THR A 205 30.04 -8.68 -3.40
N LEU A 206 30.45 -9.86 -2.98
CA LEU A 206 30.80 -10.20 -1.60
C LEU A 206 32.17 -10.90 -1.58
N GLY A 207 33.23 -10.16 -1.24
CA GLY A 207 34.59 -10.66 -1.36
C GLY A 207 34.90 -11.03 -2.82
N ASP A 208 35.29 -12.27 -3.05
CA ASP A 208 35.58 -12.79 -4.41
C ASP A 208 34.34 -13.31 -5.15
N ILE A 209 33.18 -13.33 -4.52
CA ILE A 209 31.91 -13.79 -5.12
C ILE A 209 31.26 -12.59 -5.81
N THR A 210 31.15 -12.65 -7.13
CA THR A 210 30.60 -11.58 -7.96
C THR A 210 29.32 -12.03 -8.69
N GLY A 211 28.56 -11.06 -9.20
CA GLY A 211 27.41 -11.35 -10.05
C GLY A 211 26.19 -11.89 -9.31
N ILE A 212 26.06 -11.63 -8.01
CA ILE A 212 24.90 -12.05 -7.22
C ILE A 212 23.71 -11.16 -7.59
N ASN A 213 22.61 -11.79 -8.02
CA ASN A 213 21.37 -11.11 -8.33
C ASN A 213 20.30 -11.57 -7.32
N LYS A 214 19.53 -10.62 -6.77
CA LYS A 214 18.40 -10.91 -5.91
C LYS A 214 17.23 -10.00 -6.20
N GLU A 215 16.03 -10.54 -6.13
CA GLU A 215 14.83 -9.71 -6.04
C GLU A 215 14.77 -9.06 -4.64
N GLY A 216 14.07 -7.94 -4.54
CA GLY A 216 14.11 -7.09 -3.36
C GLY A 216 13.92 -7.82 -2.03
N TRP A 217 12.93 -8.69 -1.99
CA TRP A 217 12.56 -9.45 -0.78
C TRP A 217 13.18 -10.84 -0.69
N HIS A 218 14.12 -11.21 -1.59
CA HIS A 218 14.90 -12.42 -1.44
C HIS A 218 15.91 -12.25 -0.30
N TYR A 219 16.16 -13.33 0.43
CA TYR A 219 17.17 -13.36 1.48
C TYR A 219 18.51 -13.81 0.92
N LEU A 220 19.56 -13.11 1.29
CA LEU A 220 20.93 -13.43 0.87
C LEU A 220 21.68 -14.09 2.03
N TRP A 221 21.92 -15.39 1.90
CA TRP A 221 22.75 -16.14 2.83
C TRP A 221 24.20 -16.13 2.37
N VAL A 222 25.11 -15.93 3.31
CA VAL A 222 26.54 -15.98 3.04
C VAL A 222 27.19 -17.02 3.95
N ARG A 223 27.88 -17.96 3.35
CA ARG A 223 28.70 -18.92 4.07
C ARG A 223 30.13 -18.44 4.08
N PHE A 224 30.71 -18.37 5.25
CA PHE A 224 32.11 -18.02 5.48
C PHE A 224 32.93 -19.26 5.81
N ALA A 225 34.20 -19.26 5.44
CA ALA A 225 35.22 -20.22 5.88
C ALA A 225 36.42 -19.48 6.46
N ASP A 226 37.16 -20.18 7.29
CA ASP A 226 38.44 -19.65 7.78
C ASP A 226 39.43 -19.59 6.64
N ASP A 227 40.19 -18.50 6.57
CA ASP A 227 41.23 -18.24 5.59
C ASP A 227 42.38 -17.50 6.30
N GLU A 228 43.53 -17.42 5.67
CA GLU A 228 44.72 -16.77 6.21
C GLU A 228 45.05 -15.52 5.35
N ASP A 229 45.11 -14.37 6.01
CA ASP A 229 45.76 -13.19 5.45
C ASP A 229 47.25 -13.25 5.76
N THR A 230 48.04 -13.71 4.80
CA THR A 230 49.49 -13.86 4.94
C THR A 230 50.22 -12.53 5.11
N ASN A 231 49.65 -11.41 4.64
CA ASN A 231 50.25 -10.09 4.79
C ASN A 231 50.00 -9.53 6.19
N ALA A 232 48.78 -9.66 6.69
CA ALA A 232 48.39 -9.23 8.01
C ALA A 232 48.75 -10.25 9.10
N LYS A 233 49.16 -11.47 8.73
CA LYS A 233 49.44 -12.61 9.61
C LYS A 233 48.26 -12.89 10.56
N ALA A 234 47.07 -12.84 10.03
CA ALA A 234 45.82 -12.99 10.78
C ALA A 234 44.89 -14.02 10.15
N LEU A 235 44.13 -14.70 10.99
CA LEU A 235 42.98 -15.50 10.51
C LEU A 235 41.83 -14.57 10.15
N ILE A 236 41.25 -14.82 8.98
CA ILE A 236 40.10 -14.05 8.48
C ILE A 236 38.93 -14.99 8.19
N LYS A 237 37.74 -14.44 8.17
CA LYS A 237 36.56 -15.13 7.64
C LYS A 237 36.30 -14.65 6.21
N LYS A 238 36.52 -15.57 5.27
CA LYS A 238 36.33 -15.29 3.84
C LYS A 238 34.97 -15.80 3.38
N PRO A 239 34.15 -14.99 2.65
CA PRO A 239 32.94 -15.51 2.04
C PRO A 239 33.30 -16.52 0.95
N VAL A 240 32.76 -17.74 1.05
CA VAL A 240 33.05 -18.85 0.12
C VAL A 240 31.85 -19.26 -0.70
N ALA A 241 30.64 -18.92 -0.26
CA ALA A 241 29.43 -19.16 -1.02
C ALA A 241 28.35 -18.14 -0.64
N ALA A 242 27.54 -17.76 -1.63
CA ALA A 242 26.37 -16.92 -1.44
C ALA A 242 25.14 -17.64 -2.04
N TYR A 243 24.04 -17.63 -1.32
CA TYR A 243 22.80 -18.25 -1.72
C TYR A 243 21.69 -17.22 -1.63
N VAL A 244 20.86 -17.14 -2.70
CA VAL A 244 19.69 -16.25 -2.75
C VAL A 244 18.45 -17.12 -2.63
N GLU A 245 17.63 -16.88 -1.62
CA GLU A 245 16.45 -17.69 -1.33
C GLU A 245 15.20 -16.82 -1.32
N GLN A 246 14.16 -17.34 -1.95
CA GLN A 246 12.83 -16.75 -1.93
C GLN A 246 12.15 -17.07 -0.58
N VAL A 247 11.93 -16.05 0.25
CA VAL A 247 11.26 -16.19 1.56
C VAL A 247 9.78 -15.83 1.53
N TYR A 248 9.35 -15.01 0.56
CA TYR A 248 7.96 -14.66 0.34
C TYR A 248 7.47 -15.24 -0.99
N GLN A 249 6.24 -15.76 -1.00
CA GLN A 249 5.60 -16.23 -2.22
C GLN A 249 5.11 -15.05 -3.06
N TYR A 250 5.05 -15.25 -4.39
CA TYR A 250 4.44 -14.28 -5.27
C TYR A 250 2.92 -14.26 -5.13
N GLY A 251 2.33 -13.08 -5.24
CA GLY A 251 0.90 -12.84 -5.27
C GLY A 251 0.48 -12.08 -6.53
N ASP A 252 -0.74 -12.31 -6.95
CA ASP A 252 -1.38 -11.52 -8.00
C ASP A 252 -2.02 -10.28 -7.38
N PHE A 253 -1.31 -9.14 -7.46
CA PHE A 253 -1.78 -7.88 -6.87
C PHE A 253 -2.90 -7.21 -7.67
N SER A 254 -3.27 -7.73 -8.84
CA SER A 254 -4.48 -7.27 -9.54
C SER A 254 -5.74 -7.52 -8.71
N LEU A 255 -5.73 -8.55 -7.86
CA LEU A 255 -6.82 -8.88 -6.94
C LEU A 255 -7.05 -7.85 -5.83
N LEU A 256 -6.11 -6.93 -5.61
CA LEU A 256 -6.30 -5.83 -4.67
C LEU A 256 -7.32 -4.80 -5.18
N GLY A 257 -7.60 -4.76 -6.48
CA GLY A 257 -8.55 -3.82 -7.08
C GLY A 257 -8.07 -2.37 -7.13
N LEU A 258 -6.77 -2.11 -6.90
CA LEU A 258 -6.20 -0.76 -6.78
C LEU A 258 -5.77 -0.14 -8.11
N GLY A 259 -6.08 -0.75 -9.25
CA GLY A 259 -5.62 -0.28 -10.55
C GLY A 259 -4.08 -0.27 -10.65
N GLY A 260 -3.51 -0.95 -11.63
CA GLY A 260 -2.13 -0.75 -12.01
C GLY A 260 -2.06 0.45 -12.96
N ALA A 261 -1.33 1.48 -12.62
CA ALA A 261 -0.91 2.47 -13.60
C ALA A 261 0.38 1.98 -14.27
#